data_a5106b9586d9dfa06cf24be8ad788bfd
#
_entry.id   a5106b9586d9dfa06cf24be8ad788bfd
#
_cell.length_a   1.000
_cell.length_b   1.000
_cell.length_c   1.000
_cell.angle_alpha   90.00
_cell.angle_beta   90.00
_cell.angle_gamma   90.00
#
_symmetry.space_group_name_H-M   'P 1'
#
loop_
_entity.id
_entity.type
_entity.pdbx_description
1 polymer ?
#
loop_
_entity_poly.entity_id
_entity_poly.type
_entity_poly.pdbx_seq_one_letter_code
_entity_poly.pdbx_strand_id
1 'polypeptide(L)'
;MQKRELKIFFDEPKLFELENIKPLGSIVGLYFIFTKQTEIQYPFKTSRLLYIGMSERKTNSISKRLSGHFDGTSKNLGLANYRKVDQLLFTFISIEMLRRFWEHRVEDLESYFILDFVSKYGVYPICNNKSGFEVQRKTLTTEFNIDWEYFEKSHE
;
A
#
# COMPACT_ATOMS: atom_id res chain seq x y z
N MET A 1 -10.81 26.03 10.08
CA MET A 1 -11.76 25.08 9.49
C MET A 1 -11.39 23.66 9.92
N GLN A 2 -12.34 22.94 10.43
CA GLN A 2 -12.11 21.57 10.86
C GLN A 2 -12.04 20.63 9.63
N LYS A 3 -10.98 19.81 9.56
CA LYS A 3 -10.87 18.81 8.50
C LYS A 3 -11.79 17.64 8.79
N ARG A 4 -12.31 17.01 7.73
CA ARG A 4 -13.03 15.76 7.86
C ARG A 4 -12.04 14.65 8.20
N GLU A 5 -12.42 13.78 9.12
CA GLU A 5 -11.62 12.60 9.44
C GLU A 5 -12.28 11.38 8.79
N LEU A 6 -11.48 10.62 8.04
CA LEU A 6 -11.94 9.40 7.40
C LEU A 6 -11.09 8.24 7.90
N LYS A 7 -11.75 7.23 8.44
CA LYS A 7 -11.09 6.00 8.84
C LYS A 7 -10.90 5.10 7.61
N ILE A 8 -9.69 4.60 7.42
CA ILE A 8 -9.38 3.70 6.32
C ILE A 8 -9.24 2.29 6.88
N PHE A 9 -10.11 1.40 6.42
CA PHE A 9 -10.05 -0.02 6.70
C PHE A 9 -9.68 -0.76 5.43
N PHE A 10 -8.92 -1.84 5.56
CA PHE A 10 -8.48 -2.63 4.40
C PHE A 10 -9.42 -3.82 4.21
N ASP A 11 -9.68 -4.15 2.95
CA ASP A 11 -10.49 -5.31 2.58
C ASP A 11 -9.74 -6.61 2.86
N GLU A 12 -10.44 -7.73 2.72
CA GLU A 12 -9.85 -9.06 2.89
C GLU A 12 -8.59 -9.20 2.05
N PRO A 13 -7.53 -9.81 2.62
CA PRO A 13 -6.31 -10.04 1.87
C PRO A 13 -6.51 -11.12 0.81
N LYS A 14 -5.77 -10.99 -0.27
CA LYS A 14 -5.73 -11.98 -1.34
C LYS A 14 -4.32 -12.53 -1.47
N LEU A 15 -4.20 -13.82 -1.80
CA LEU A 15 -2.91 -14.39 -2.10
C LEU A 15 -2.28 -13.69 -3.30
N PHE A 16 -0.98 -13.43 -3.22
CA PHE A 16 -0.23 -12.78 -4.30
C PHE A 16 0.03 -13.80 -5.41
N GLU A 17 -1.02 -14.04 -6.20
CA GLU A 17 -1.06 -15.00 -7.31
C GLU A 17 -1.75 -14.35 -8.50
N LEU A 18 -1.39 -14.76 -9.71
CA LEU A 18 -1.92 -14.16 -10.94
C LEU A 18 -3.45 -14.22 -11.02
N GLU A 19 -4.05 -15.30 -10.53
CA GLU A 19 -5.52 -15.45 -10.57
C GLU A 19 -6.23 -14.37 -9.76
N ASN A 20 -5.59 -13.83 -8.73
CA ASN A 20 -6.14 -12.75 -7.91
C ASN A 20 -5.74 -11.36 -8.42
N ILE A 21 -4.67 -11.29 -9.19
CA ILE A 21 -4.14 -10.03 -9.74
C ILE A 21 -4.88 -9.64 -11.03
N LYS A 22 -5.10 -10.60 -11.92
CA LYS A 22 -5.71 -10.35 -13.24
C LYS A 22 -7.06 -9.63 -13.21
N PRO A 23 -7.97 -9.94 -12.26
CA PRO A 23 -9.27 -9.25 -12.21
C PRO A 23 -9.17 -7.76 -11.94
N LEU A 24 -8.01 -7.25 -11.51
CA LEU A 24 -7.83 -5.85 -11.14
C LEU A 24 -7.44 -4.95 -12.32
N GLY A 25 -7.63 -5.42 -13.55
CA GLY A 25 -7.40 -4.63 -14.75
C GLY A 25 -8.23 -3.35 -14.73
N SER A 26 -7.63 -2.25 -15.14
CA SER A 26 -8.23 -0.91 -15.17
C SER A 26 -8.50 -0.28 -13.81
N ILE A 27 -8.19 -0.94 -12.70
CA ILE A 27 -8.34 -0.35 -11.37
C ILE A 27 -7.10 0.49 -11.06
N VAL A 28 -7.35 1.68 -10.54
CA VAL A 28 -6.35 2.69 -10.21
C VAL A 28 -6.45 2.99 -8.70
N GLY A 29 -5.34 3.20 -8.04
CA GLY A 29 -5.30 3.51 -6.61
C GLY A 29 -4.03 3.04 -5.94
N LEU A 30 -4.15 2.66 -4.68
CA LEU A 30 -3.03 2.16 -3.88
C LEU A 30 -3.11 0.65 -3.72
N TYR A 31 -1.95 0.02 -3.63
CA TYR A 31 -1.88 -1.40 -3.28
C TYR A 31 -0.82 -1.63 -2.22
N PHE A 32 -1.00 -2.71 -1.44
CA PHE A 32 -0.20 -3.01 -0.27
C PHE A 32 0.18 -4.48 -0.33
N ILE A 33 1.47 -4.77 -0.30
CA ILE A 33 1.97 -6.14 -0.33
C ILE A 33 2.56 -6.45 1.05
N PHE A 34 2.20 -7.59 1.60
CA PHE A 34 2.62 -7.97 2.95
C PHE A 34 2.80 -9.48 3.05
N THR A 35 3.49 -9.90 4.10
CA THR A 35 3.77 -11.31 4.35
C THR A 35 2.59 -11.98 5.04
N LYS A 36 2.45 -13.29 4.82
CA LYS A 36 1.44 -14.06 5.54
C LYS A 36 1.83 -14.31 6.99
N GLN A 37 3.10 -14.63 7.25
CA GLN A 37 3.58 -15.02 8.58
C GLN A 37 4.72 -14.19 9.13
N THR A 38 5.67 -13.81 8.29
CA THR A 38 6.90 -13.14 8.72
C THR A 38 6.62 -11.76 9.26
N GLU A 39 7.00 -11.51 10.51
CA GLU A 39 6.94 -10.18 11.10
C GLU A 39 8.24 -9.44 10.83
N ILE A 40 8.14 -8.19 10.42
CA ILE A 40 9.30 -7.32 10.24
C ILE A 40 9.38 -6.36 11.43
N GLN A 41 10.55 -6.31 12.06
CA GLN A 41 10.77 -5.38 13.15
C GLN A 41 11.14 -4.03 12.59
N TYR A 42 10.17 -3.12 12.57
CA TYR A 42 10.42 -1.71 12.28
C TYR A 42 10.93 -1.00 13.53
N PRO A 43 11.50 0.20 13.42
CA PRO A 43 12.08 0.87 14.60
C PRO A 43 11.12 1.01 15.77
N PHE A 44 9.82 1.26 15.53
CA PHE A 44 8.86 1.52 16.61
C PHE A 44 7.92 0.35 16.89
N LYS A 45 7.62 -0.47 15.90
CA LYS A 45 6.63 -1.55 15.99
C LYS A 45 6.95 -2.64 14.98
N THR A 46 6.34 -3.82 15.16
CA THR A 46 6.40 -4.86 14.14
C THR A 46 5.22 -4.71 13.16
N SER A 47 5.44 -5.16 11.92
CA SER A 47 4.39 -5.21 10.90
C SER A 47 4.74 -6.27 9.86
N ARG A 48 3.72 -6.76 9.16
CA ARG A 48 3.92 -7.64 8.01
C ARG A 48 3.97 -6.88 6.69
N LEU A 49 3.73 -5.57 6.72
CA LEU A 49 3.73 -4.75 5.51
C LEU A 49 5.12 -4.65 4.91
N LEU A 50 5.23 -4.94 3.62
CA LEU A 50 6.49 -4.87 2.87
C LEU A 50 6.55 -3.68 1.93
N TYR A 51 5.42 -3.29 1.32
CA TYR A 51 5.45 -2.38 0.19
C TYR A 51 4.13 -1.65 0.01
N ILE A 52 4.20 -0.36 -0.22
CA ILE A 52 3.06 0.47 -0.62
C ILE A 52 3.34 0.97 -2.03
N GLY A 53 2.45 0.70 -2.97
CA GLY A 53 2.59 1.16 -4.33
C GLY A 53 1.32 1.82 -4.84
N MET A 54 1.40 2.38 -6.05
CA MET A 54 0.26 3.07 -6.62
C MET A 54 0.17 2.88 -8.13
N SER A 55 -1.02 3.13 -8.65
CA SER A 55 -1.31 3.21 -10.06
C SER A 55 -2.13 4.48 -10.29
N GLU A 56 -1.75 5.30 -11.26
CA GLU A 56 -2.48 6.51 -11.63
C GLU A 56 -3.24 6.37 -12.94
N ARG A 57 -2.92 5.37 -13.78
CA ARG A 57 -3.46 5.22 -15.12
C ARG A 57 -4.04 3.83 -15.34
N LYS A 58 -5.18 3.76 -16.01
CA LYS A 58 -5.82 2.48 -16.33
C LYS A 58 -4.93 1.59 -17.20
N THR A 59 -4.09 2.20 -18.05
CA THR A 59 -3.14 1.48 -18.91
C THR A 59 -1.96 0.92 -18.13
N ASN A 60 -1.75 1.40 -16.90
CA ASN A 60 -0.75 0.88 -15.98
C ASN A 60 -1.43 0.64 -14.64
N SER A 61 -2.46 -0.18 -14.67
CA SER A 61 -3.37 -0.45 -13.56
C SER A 61 -2.68 -1.15 -12.39
N ILE A 62 -3.41 -1.28 -11.28
CA ILE A 62 -2.93 -2.08 -10.14
C ILE A 62 -2.58 -3.49 -10.58
N SER A 63 -3.43 -4.11 -11.43
CA SER A 63 -3.14 -5.43 -11.98
C SER A 63 -1.79 -5.49 -12.69
N LYS A 64 -1.53 -4.52 -13.55
CA LYS A 64 -0.26 -4.47 -14.30
C LYS A 64 0.93 -4.28 -13.37
N ARG A 65 0.79 -3.38 -12.39
CA ARG A 65 1.87 -3.12 -11.42
C ARG A 65 2.16 -4.35 -10.57
N LEU A 66 1.11 -4.99 -10.04
CA LEU A 66 1.27 -6.21 -9.25
C LEU A 66 1.84 -7.35 -10.09
N SER A 67 1.43 -7.48 -11.36
CA SER A 67 2.00 -8.48 -12.27
C SER A 67 3.49 -8.28 -12.46
N GLY A 68 3.95 -7.02 -12.55
CA GLY A 68 5.37 -6.70 -12.64
C GLY A 68 6.15 -7.12 -11.40
N HIS A 69 5.56 -6.97 -10.22
CA HIS A 69 6.19 -7.47 -8.99
C HIS A 69 6.17 -9.00 -8.94
N PHE A 70 5.13 -9.61 -9.48
CA PHE A 70 4.98 -11.06 -9.49
C PHE A 70 6.00 -11.74 -10.41
N ASP A 71 6.20 -11.21 -11.62
CA ASP A 71 7.09 -11.81 -12.62
C ASP A 71 8.53 -11.30 -12.56
N GLY A 72 8.81 -10.34 -11.69
CA GLY A 72 10.16 -9.80 -11.49
C GLY A 72 10.53 -8.65 -12.41
N THR A 73 9.66 -8.24 -13.34
CA THR A 73 9.98 -7.14 -14.26
C THR A 73 10.07 -5.80 -13.56
N SER A 74 9.44 -5.66 -12.39
CA SER A 74 9.58 -4.45 -11.58
C SER A 74 10.98 -4.28 -10.99
N LYS A 75 11.77 -5.37 -10.95
CA LYS A 75 13.12 -5.41 -10.37
C LYS A 75 13.16 -5.07 -8.88
N ASN A 76 12.07 -5.27 -8.17
CA ASN A 76 12.04 -5.11 -6.73
C ASN A 76 12.59 -6.37 -6.06
N LEU A 77 13.87 -6.36 -5.75
CA LEU A 77 14.57 -7.51 -5.19
C LEU A 77 14.07 -7.87 -3.79
N GLY A 78 13.65 -6.88 -3.02
CA GLY A 78 13.11 -7.14 -1.68
C GLY A 78 11.87 -8.01 -1.74
N LEU A 79 10.92 -7.67 -2.59
CA LEU A 79 9.70 -8.46 -2.77
C LEU A 79 10.02 -9.87 -3.29
N ALA A 80 10.93 -9.97 -4.26
CA ALA A 80 11.33 -11.26 -4.80
C ALA A 80 11.94 -12.16 -3.72
N ASN A 81 12.77 -11.58 -2.85
CA ASN A 81 13.42 -12.32 -1.78
C ASN A 81 12.43 -12.77 -0.70
N TYR A 82 11.53 -11.90 -0.27
CA TYR A 82 10.52 -12.29 0.72
C TYR A 82 9.60 -13.37 0.19
N ARG A 83 9.28 -13.33 -1.09
CA ARG A 83 8.43 -14.36 -1.71
C ARG A 83 9.06 -15.75 -1.68
N LYS A 84 10.39 -15.84 -1.63
CA LYS A 84 11.09 -17.13 -1.52
C LYS A 84 10.96 -17.77 -0.13
N VAL A 85 10.72 -16.98 0.89
CA VAL A 85 10.71 -17.46 2.30
C VAL A 85 9.33 -17.44 2.92
N ASP A 86 8.35 -16.79 2.29
CA ASP A 86 7.00 -16.69 2.83
C ASP A 86 6.01 -16.55 1.68
N GLN A 87 4.74 -16.85 1.95
CA GLN A 87 3.67 -16.47 1.05
C GLN A 87 3.44 -14.97 1.19
N LEU A 88 3.20 -14.30 0.07
CA LEU A 88 2.82 -12.90 0.10
C LEU A 88 1.32 -12.75 -0.11
N LEU A 89 0.78 -11.72 0.51
CA LEU A 89 -0.61 -11.33 0.40
C LEU A 89 -0.65 -9.90 -0.13
N PHE A 90 -1.78 -9.49 -0.66
CA PHE A 90 -1.96 -8.09 -1.01
C PHE A 90 -3.40 -7.65 -0.74
N THR A 91 -3.56 -6.35 -0.59
CA THR A 91 -4.85 -5.66 -0.58
C THR A 91 -4.69 -4.36 -1.35
N PHE A 92 -5.80 -3.73 -1.67
CA PHE A 92 -5.74 -2.48 -2.45
C PHE A 92 -6.91 -1.57 -2.09
N ILE A 93 -6.76 -0.30 -2.43
CA ILE A 93 -7.80 0.71 -2.31
C ILE A 93 -7.98 1.36 -3.67
N SER A 94 -9.16 1.20 -4.27
CA SER A 94 -9.48 1.88 -5.52
C SER A 94 -9.64 3.38 -5.25
N ILE A 95 -9.06 4.21 -6.11
CA ILE A 95 -9.21 5.65 -5.97
C ILE A 95 -10.67 6.09 -6.07
N GLU A 96 -11.50 5.33 -6.78
CA GLU A 96 -12.93 5.65 -6.89
C GLU A 96 -13.63 5.64 -5.53
N MET A 97 -13.16 4.82 -4.58
CA MET A 97 -13.70 4.80 -3.23
C MET A 97 -13.37 6.07 -2.46
N LEU A 98 -12.32 6.78 -2.84
CA LEU A 98 -11.83 7.97 -2.14
C LEU A 98 -12.07 9.28 -2.89
N ARG A 99 -12.68 9.25 -4.08
CA ARG A 99 -12.87 10.46 -4.91
C ARG A 99 -13.59 11.59 -4.19
N ARG A 100 -14.49 11.29 -3.28
CA ARG A 100 -15.22 12.30 -2.52
C ARG A 100 -14.37 12.96 -1.44
N PHE A 101 -13.23 12.35 -1.09
CA PHE A 101 -12.39 12.77 0.04
C PHE A 101 -11.00 13.18 -0.39
N TRP A 102 -10.58 12.84 -1.63
CA TRP A 102 -9.24 13.10 -2.12
C TRP A 102 -9.29 13.73 -3.51
N GLU A 103 -8.87 15.00 -3.59
CA GLU A 103 -8.92 15.79 -4.82
C GLU A 103 -7.58 15.89 -5.53
N HIS A 104 -6.52 15.34 -4.93
CA HIS A 104 -5.17 15.41 -5.44
C HIS A 104 -4.82 14.17 -6.26
N ARG A 105 -3.57 14.08 -6.70
CA ARG A 105 -3.10 12.95 -7.47
C ARG A 105 -2.97 11.69 -6.61
N VAL A 106 -3.02 10.52 -7.25
CA VAL A 106 -2.80 9.24 -6.57
C VAL A 106 -1.37 9.17 -6.01
N GLU A 107 -0.40 9.75 -6.72
CA GLU A 107 0.98 9.85 -6.23
C GLU A 107 1.06 10.57 -4.88
N ASP A 108 0.29 11.64 -4.73
CA ASP A 108 0.23 12.38 -3.47
C ASP A 108 -0.42 11.54 -2.36
N LEU A 109 -1.42 10.75 -2.72
CA LEU A 109 -2.08 9.84 -1.78
C LEU A 109 -1.11 8.75 -1.31
N GLU A 110 -0.34 8.18 -2.22
CA GLU A 110 0.71 7.21 -1.88
C GLU A 110 1.68 7.82 -0.88
N SER A 111 2.16 9.03 -1.17
CA SER A 111 3.10 9.73 -0.28
C SER A 111 2.48 9.98 1.09
N TYR A 112 1.20 10.37 1.14
CA TYR A 112 0.50 10.55 2.40
C TYR A 112 0.52 9.25 3.23
N PHE A 113 0.21 8.11 2.60
CA PHE A 113 0.19 6.82 3.28
C PHE A 113 1.58 6.40 3.75
N ILE A 114 2.60 6.57 2.88
CA ILE A 114 3.98 6.22 3.25
C ILE A 114 4.44 7.06 4.44
N LEU A 115 4.19 8.37 4.41
CA LEU A 115 4.60 9.26 5.50
C LEU A 115 3.86 8.97 6.81
N ASP A 116 2.59 8.59 6.71
CA ASP A 116 1.83 8.19 7.91
C ASP A 116 2.40 6.90 8.50
N PHE A 117 2.79 5.95 7.65
CA PHE A 117 3.47 4.73 8.10
C PHE A 117 4.81 5.07 8.77
N VAL A 118 5.60 5.96 8.16
CA VAL A 118 6.88 6.39 8.73
C VAL A 118 6.68 6.97 10.14
N SER A 119 5.65 7.79 10.33
CA SER A 119 5.40 8.43 11.62
C SER A 119 5.07 7.41 12.72
N LYS A 120 4.47 6.28 12.35
CA LYS A 120 4.04 5.25 13.32
C LYS A 120 4.99 4.09 13.47
N TYR A 121 5.80 3.80 12.46
CA TYR A 121 6.70 2.64 12.45
C TYR A 121 8.17 3.02 12.41
N GLY A 122 8.49 4.27 12.15
CA GLY A 122 9.85 4.82 12.23
C GLY A 122 10.61 4.88 10.91
N VAL A 123 10.15 4.17 9.88
CA VAL A 123 10.78 4.17 8.57
C VAL A 123 9.74 3.72 7.53
N TYR A 124 9.99 3.99 6.25
CA TYR A 124 9.11 3.52 5.18
C TYR A 124 9.13 1.97 5.09
N PRO A 125 8.12 1.37 4.45
CA PRO A 125 8.10 -0.10 4.34
C PRO A 125 9.37 -0.64 3.70
N ILE A 126 9.83 -1.79 4.19
CA ILE A 126 11.18 -2.30 3.91
C ILE A 126 11.47 -2.55 2.43
N CYS A 127 10.46 -2.83 1.62
CA CYS A 127 10.63 -3.04 0.19
C CYS A 127 10.38 -1.79 -0.66
N ASN A 128 9.98 -0.68 -0.04
CA ASN A 128 9.98 0.61 -0.72
C ASN A 128 11.40 1.14 -0.80
N ASN A 129 11.71 1.85 -1.87
CA ASN A 129 13.06 2.41 -2.07
C ASN A 129 13.11 3.92 -1.85
N LYS A 130 12.03 4.51 -1.37
CA LYS A 130 11.94 5.94 -1.06
C LYS A 130 10.86 6.16 0.00
N SER A 131 11.02 7.20 0.78
CA SER A 131 10.10 7.53 1.86
C SER A 131 8.85 8.29 1.42
N GLY A 132 8.73 8.61 0.12
CA GLY A 132 7.69 9.52 -0.34
C GLY A 132 8.11 10.97 -0.14
N PHE A 133 7.35 11.89 -0.70
CA PHE A 133 7.59 13.33 -0.54
C PHE A 133 6.55 13.93 0.39
N GLU A 134 6.89 15.07 0.99
CA GLU A 134 5.99 15.76 1.90
C GLU A 134 4.77 16.29 1.16
N VAL A 135 3.59 15.96 1.69
CA VAL A 135 2.32 16.50 1.20
C VAL A 135 1.94 17.67 2.11
N GLN A 136 1.51 18.79 1.52
CA GLN A 136 1.12 19.98 2.28
C GLN A 136 -0.21 19.72 2.98
N ARG A 137 -0.16 19.16 4.17
CA ARG A 137 -1.35 18.80 4.95
C ARG A 137 -2.26 20.00 5.27
N LYS A 138 -1.72 21.21 5.25
CA LYS A 138 -2.52 22.43 5.48
C LYS A 138 -3.63 22.62 4.46
N THR A 139 -3.41 22.17 3.23
CA THR A 139 -4.35 22.35 2.12
C THR A 139 -5.30 21.17 1.97
N LEU A 140 -5.11 20.11 2.75
CA LEU A 140 -5.96 18.92 2.67
C LEU A 140 -7.27 19.18 3.42
N THR A 141 -8.38 18.76 2.84
CA THR A 141 -9.70 18.86 3.45
C THR A 141 -10.07 17.63 4.27
N THR A 142 -9.28 16.57 4.16
CA THR A 142 -9.53 15.30 4.83
C THR A 142 -8.26 14.81 5.48
N GLU A 143 -8.37 14.27 6.69
CA GLU A 143 -7.32 13.52 7.35
C GLU A 143 -7.72 12.07 7.38
N PHE A 144 -6.79 11.19 7.02
CA PHE A 144 -7.03 9.75 7.05
C PHE A 144 -6.50 9.15 8.35
N ASN A 145 -7.36 8.37 8.99
CA ASN A 145 -6.95 7.52 10.11
C ASN A 145 -6.85 6.11 9.58
N ILE A 146 -5.61 5.67 9.31
CA ILE A 146 -5.34 4.43 8.59
C ILE A 146 -5.16 3.29 9.59
N ASP A 147 -5.87 2.19 9.37
CA ASP A 147 -5.80 1.01 10.24
C ASP A 147 -4.55 0.18 9.93
N TRP A 148 -3.39 0.68 10.35
CA TRP A 148 -2.12 -0.03 10.15
C TRP A 148 -2.05 -1.33 10.97
N GLU A 149 -2.87 -1.48 12.01
CA GLU A 149 -2.93 -2.72 12.79
C GLU A 149 -3.35 -3.92 11.97
N TYR A 150 -4.04 -3.68 10.84
CA TYR A 150 -4.37 -4.72 9.88
C TYR A 150 -3.14 -5.55 9.49
N PHE A 151 -1.99 -4.89 9.31
CA PHE A 151 -0.75 -5.56 8.90
C PHE A 151 0.07 -6.07 10.10
N GLU A 152 -0.37 -5.84 11.32
CA GLU A 152 0.27 -6.39 12.52
C GLU A 152 -0.29 -7.77 12.86
N LYS A 153 -1.41 -8.15 12.27
CA LYS A 153 -2.10 -9.41 12.53
C LYS A 153 -1.79 -10.45 11.47
N SER A 154 -1.84 -11.72 11.87
CA SER A 154 -1.79 -12.82 10.92
C SER A 154 -3.14 -12.99 10.23
N HIS A 155 -3.12 -13.17 8.92
CA HIS A 155 -4.32 -13.42 8.11
C HIS A 155 -4.26 -14.85 7.60
N GLU A 156 -4.89 -15.76 8.30
CA GLU A 156 -4.94 -17.18 7.92
C GLU A 156 -6.21 -17.52 7.15
#